data_fb01d1fa20ef96dce3192f24a64f8375
#
_entry.id   fb01d1fa20ef96dce3192f24a64f8375
#
_cell.length_a   1.000
_cell.length_b   1.000
_cell.length_c   1.000
_cell.angle_alpha   90.00
_cell.angle_beta   90.00
_cell.angle_gamma   90.00
#
_symmetry.space_group_name_H-M   'P 1'
#
loop_
_entity.id
_entity.type
_entity.pdbx_description
1 polymer ?
#
loop_
_entity_poly.entity_id
_entity_poly.type
_entity_poly.pdbx_seq_one_letter_code
_entity_poly.pdbx_strand_id
1 'polypeptide(L)'
;MNGPSYGAVVDSLESLGFDSLWLSERISGPAPDPLVAMAYGAGRTERLKFGMSVMVLPGRNPVVLAKELATLANMSGGRLLPAFGLGAVDPIEQQAFGVERTERAKLFDEMLTVMRHCWTGETFTHHGDRYDYDDVRVLPAATKMEVWSGGIAPSELRRVGRVADGWLPSFVTPGDAAAGRVVIEEVCAEHDRRIDHDHFGVLVPYAFGPIPDRLLALLAKRRPDLADPRELVPTSWDDLTDLIRGFIDVGTSKFVVLPLAEPADADAWVEHL
;
A
#
# COMPACT_ATOMS: atom_id res chain seq x y z
N MET A 1 13.30 -9.16 11.94
CA MET A 1 13.65 -7.83 12.53
C MET A 1 13.12 -7.79 13.96
N ASN A 2 13.93 -7.39 14.94
CA ASN A 2 13.46 -7.20 16.33
C ASN A 2 13.17 -5.72 16.61
N GLY A 3 12.52 -5.41 17.74
CA GLY A 3 12.14 -4.02 18.07
C GLY A 3 13.28 -3.01 18.06
N PRO A 4 14.45 -3.28 18.65
CA PRO A 4 15.59 -2.36 18.60
C PRO A 4 16.10 -2.09 17.18
N SER A 5 16.23 -3.10 16.33
CA SER A 5 16.70 -2.91 14.95
C SER A 5 15.67 -2.17 14.08
N TYR A 6 14.36 -2.43 14.26
CA TYR A 6 13.30 -1.68 13.58
C TYR A 6 13.28 -0.22 14.05
N GLY A 7 13.42 0.02 15.37
CA GLY A 7 13.49 1.37 15.92
C GLY A 7 14.66 2.18 15.36
N ALA A 8 15.85 1.57 15.22
CA ALA A 8 17.00 2.23 14.62
C ALA A 8 16.75 2.63 13.16
N VAL A 9 16.12 1.77 12.35
CA VAL A 9 15.74 2.10 10.97
C VAL A 9 14.77 3.29 10.94
N VAL A 10 13.73 3.27 11.78
CA VAL A 10 12.76 4.39 11.88
C VAL A 10 13.44 5.70 12.24
N ASP A 11 14.33 5.69 13.25
CA ASP A 11 15.05 6.88 13.69
C ASP A 11 15.99 7.41 12.60
N SER A 12 16.66 6.51 11.86
CA SER A 12 17.53 6.88 10.73
C SER A 12 16.72 7.51 9.59
N LEU A 13 15.61 6.91 9.19
CA LEU A 13 14.75 7.46 8.13
C LEU A 13 14.19 8.85 8.50
N GLU A 14 13.79 9.04 9.77
CA GLU A 14 13.38 10.36 10.28
C GLU A 14 14.53 11.36 10.20
N SER A 15 15.72 11.00 10.65
CA SER A 15 16.89 11.89 10.70
C SER A 15 17.44 12.25 9.33
N LEU A 16 17.38 11.30 8.38
CA LEU A 16 17.83 11.47 7.00
C LEU A 16 16.81 12.20 6.11
N GLY A 17 15.62 12.47 6.61
CA GLY A 17 14.62 13.27 5.92
C GLY A 17 13.75 12.51 4.92
N PHE A 18 13.64 11.18 5.04
CA PHE A 18 12.67 10.43 4.24
C PHE A 18 11.23 10.88 4.55
N ASP A 19 10.38 10.92 3.52
CA ASP A 19 8.99 11.32 3.66
C ASP A 19 8.14 10.26 4.35
N SER A 20 8.41 8.97 4.06
CA SER A 20 7.55 7.88 4.53
C SER A 20 8.27 6.54 4.57
N LEU A 21 7.82 5.68 5.51
CA LEU A 21 8.18 4.27 5.61
C LEU A 21 6.95 3.41 5.25
N TRP A 22 7.14 2.44 4.33
CA TRP A 22 6.07 1.57 3.88
C TRP A 22 6.33 0.12 4.30
N LEU A 23 5.30 -0.55 4.77
CA LEU A 23 5.35 -1.92 5.29
C LEU A 23 4.38 -2.81 4.50
N SER A 24 4.86 -3.99 4.10
CA SER A 24 4.01 -4.99 3.45
C SER A 24 3.53 -6.03 4.45
N GLU A 25 2.27 -6.40 4.38
CA GLU A 25 1.73 -7.47 5.21
C GLU A 25 2.01 -8.85 4.60
N ARG A 26 2.56 -9.73 5.44
CA ARG A 26 2.79 -11.14 5.14
C ARG A 26 2.72 -11.95 6.42
N ILE A 27 1.68 -12.77 6.56
CA ILE A 27 1.49 -13.61 7.76
C ILE A 27 2.68 -14.58 7.96
N SER A 28 3.14 -15.18 6.86
CA SER A 28 4.28 -16.14 6.89
C SER A 28 5.65 -15.50 6.70
N GLY A 29 5.71 -14.18 6.53
CA GLY A 29 6.96 -13.45 6.28
C GLY A 29 7.68 -13.01 7.56
N PRO A 30 8.96 -12.63 7.47
CA PRO A 30 9.75 -12.14 8.60
C PRO A 30 9.44 -10.68 8.96
N ALA A 31 8.72 -9.94 8.11
CA ALA A 31 8.36 -8.54 8.37
C ALA A 31 7.35 -8.47 9.52
N PRO A 32 7.41 -7.42 10.35
CA PRO A 32 6.44 -7.22 11.41
C PRO A 32 5.05 -6.91 10.83
N ASP A 33 4.00 -7.14 11.63
CA ASP A 33 2.66 -6.67 11.30
C ASP A 33 2.66 -5.15 11.04
N PRO A 34 2.09 -4.67 9.93
CA PRO A 34 2.17 -3.26 9.56
C PRO A 34 1.56 -2.32 10.60
N LEU A 35 0.39 -2.67 11.16
CA LEU A 35 -0.31 -1.79 12.11
C LEU A 35 0.49 -1.62 13.41
N VAL A 36 1.03 -2.72 13.93
CA VAL A 36 1.85 -2.72 15.15
C VAL A 36 3.15 -1.95 14.92
N ALA A 37 3.82 -2.22 13.81
CA ALA A 37 5.08 -1.55 13.48
C ALA A 37 4.90 -0.05 13.20
N MET A 38 3.84 0.34 12.50
CA MET A 38 3.52 1.76 12.27
C MET A 38 3.19 2.48 13.57
N ALA A 39 2.43 1.87 14.49
CA ALA A 39 2.14 2.47 15.80
C ALA A 39 3.43 2.69 16.62
N TYR A 40 4.32 1.70 16.62
CA TYR A 40 5.63 1.81 17.27
C TYR A 40 6.48 2.93 16.65
N GLY A 41 6.57 2.98 15.31
CA GLY A 41 7.33 3.98 14.59
C GLY A 41 6.77 5.39 14.76
N ALA A 42 5.45 5.55 14.70
CA ALA A 42 4.78 6.83 14.86
C ALA A 42 5.02 7.45 16.24
N GLY A 43 5.13 6.62 17.28
CA GLY A 43 5.48 7.07 18.64
C GLY A 43 6.94 7.52 18.83
N ARG A 44 7.81 7.24 17.85
CA ARG A 44 9.24 7.59 17.86
C ARG A 44 9.60 8.78 16.98
N THR A 45 8.71 9.20 16.11
CA THR A 45 8.96 10.18 15.05
C THR A 45 7.97 11.34 15.09
N GLU A 46 8.34 12.46 14.49
CA GLU A 46 7.50 13.65 14.42
C GLU A 46 7.02 13.96 12.99
N ARG A 47 7.78 13.58 11.96
CA ARG A 47 7.53 13.92 10.55
C ARG A 47 7.29 12.71 9.66
N LEU A 48 8.02 11.63 9.88
CA LEU A 48 7.95 10.42 9.05
C LEU A 48 6.50 9.91 8.97
N LYS A 49 5.99 9.76 7.76
CA LYS A 49 4.69 9.14 7.50
C LYS A 49 4.83 7.63 7.44
N PHE A 50 3.75 6.94 7.72
CA PHE A 50 3.74 5.47 7.73
C PHE A 50 2.66 4.96 6.79
N GLY A 51 3.06 4.11 5.86
CA GLY A 51 2.18 3.48 4.90
C GLY A 51 2.21 1.95 4.95
N MET A 52 1.20 1.34 4.41
CA MET A 52 1.15 -0.09 4.14
C MET A 52 1.04 -0.34 2.63
N SER A 53 1.83 -1.27 2.09
CA SER A 53 1.86 -1.57 0.66
C SER A 53 1.88 -3.07 0.37
N VAL A 54 0.82 -3.77 0.61
CA VAL A 54 -0.50 -3.36 1.10
C VAL A 54 -0.85 -4.13 2.37
N MET A 55 -1.84 -3.67 3.14
CA MET A 55 -2.53 -4.50 4.14
C MET A 55 -3.67 -5.27 3.47
N VAL A 56 -3.84 -6.54 3.83
CA VAL A 56 -4.95 -7.36 3.33
C VAL A 56 -6.23 -6.95 4.04
N LEU A 57 -7.21 -6.43 3.28
CA LEU A 57 -8.47 -6.00 3.86
C LEU A 57 -9.46 -7.16 4.09
N PRO A 58 -9.75 -8.05 3.10
CA PRO A 58 -10.70 -9.14 3.28
C PRO A 58 -10.29 -10.12 4.39
N GLY A 59 -11.24 -10.48 5.26
CA GLY A 59 -11.04 -11.39 6.39
C GLY A 59 -10.88 -10.69 7.74
N ARG A 60 -10.89 -9.36 7.76
CA ARG A 60 -10.85 -8.56 8.99
C ARG A 60 -12.25 -8.08 9.37
N ASN A 61 -12.42 -7.67 10.61
CA ASN A 61 -13.63 -6.95 11.03
C ASN A 61 -13.47 -5.47 10.65
N PRO A 62 -14.32 -4.90 9.78
CA PRO A 62 -14.15 -3.53 9.28
C PRO A 62 -14.31 -2.46 10.37
N VAL A 63 -15.19 -2.68 11.35
CA VAL A 63 -15.41 -1.71 12.44
C VAL A 63 -14.21 -1.67 13.38
N VAL A 64 -13.66 -2.85 13.74
CA VAL A 64 -12.46 -2.95 14.59
C VAL A 64 -11.26 -2.32 13.90
N LEU A 65 -11.01 -2.69 12.63
CA LEU A 65 -9.91 -2.14 11.86
C LEU A 65 -10.05 -0.61 11.64
N ALA A 66 -11.26 -0.14 11.37
CA ALA A 66 -11.52 1.31 11.26
C ALA A 66 -11.18 2.06 12.55
N LYS A 67 -11.51 1.48 13.72
CA LYS A 67 -11.16 2.03 15.04
C LYS A 67 -9.65 2.08 15.25
N GLU A 68 -8.94 1.01 14.91
CA GLU A 68 -7.48 0.92 15.05
C GLU A 68 -6.77 1.97 14.20
N LEU A 69 -7.15 2.07 12.92
CA LEU A 69 -6.57 3.04 11.98
C LEU A 69 -6.92 4.49 12.34
N ALA A 70 -8.16 4.76 12.76
CA ALA A 70 -8.54 6.10 13.24
C ALA A 70 -7.75 6.50 14.49
N THR A 71 -7.50 5.56 15.39
CA THR A 71 -6.67 5.79 16.57
C THR A 71 -5.24 6.15 16.16
N LEU A 72 -4.63 5.32 15.29
CA LEU A 72 -3.27 5.56 14.82
C LEU A 72 -3.15 6.89 14.05
N ALA A 73 -4.10 7.19 13.17
CA ALA A 73 -4.12 8.45 12.42
C ALA A 73 -4.15 9.67 13.35
N ASN A 74 -5.01 9.64 14.38
CA ASN A 74 -5.09 10.73 15.35
C ASN A 74 -3.84 10.83 16.23
N MET A 75 -3.32 9.71 16.74
CA MET A 75 -2.13 9.68 17.59
C MET A 75 -0.86 10.09 16.83
N SER A 76 -0.78 9.80 15.54
CA SER A 76 0.34 10.18 14.69
C SER A 76 0.23 11.61 14.11
N GLY A 77 -0.85 12.34 14.38
CA GLY A 77 -1.08 13.67 13.79
C GLY A 77 -1.36 13.62 12.27
N GLY A 78 -2.03 12.56 11.79
CA GLY A 78 -2.41 12.41 10.38
C GLY A 78 -1.31 11.86 9.48
N ARG A 79 -0.28 11.22 10.04
CA ARG A 79 0.85 10.65 9.30
C ARG A 79 0.64 9.21 8.80
N LEU A 80 -0.61 8.77 8.67
CA LEU A 80 -0.97 7.44 8.18
C LEU A 80 -1.32 7.47 6.68
N LEU A 81 -0.78 6.54 5.92
CA LEU A 81 -1.00 6.35 4.48
C LEU A 81 -1.55 4.93 4.24
N PRO A 82 -2.86 4.70 4.41
CA PRO A 82 -3.43 3.38 4.30
C PRO A 82 -3.54 2.94 2.83
N ALA A 83 -2.93 1.79 2.50
CA ALA A 83 -3.15 1.15 1.21
C ALA A 83 -3.55 -0.31 1.41
N PHE A 84 -4.68 -0.68 0.82
CA PHE A 84 -5.28 -1.99 0.97
C PHE A 84 -5.25 -2.81 -0.31
N GLY A 85 -5.20 -4.14 -0.13
CA GLY A 85 -5.22 -5.11 -1.19
C GLY A 85 -6.08 -6.33 -0.88
N LEU A 86 -6.26 -7.17 -1.90
CA LEU A 86 -7.04 -8.40 -1.79
C LEU A 86 -6.28 -9.56 -1.12
N GLY A 87 -4.99 -9.39 -0.89
CA GLY A 87 -4.11 -10.44 -0.39
C GLY A 87 -3.52 -11.33 -1.49
N ALA A 88 -2.41 -11.99 -1.15
CA ALA A 88 -1.69 -12.85 -2.05
C ALA A 88 -2.45 -14.15 -2.37
N VAL A 89 -2.08 -14.77 -3.50
CA VAL A 89 -2.50 -16.13 -3.86
C VAL A 89 -1.52 -17.10 -3.21
N ASP A 90 -1.69 -17.29 -1.91
CA ASP A 90 -0.85 -18.14 -1.08
C ASP A 90 -1.74 -18.97 -0.15
N PRO A 91 -1.55 -20.28 0.00
CA PRO A 91 -2.40 -21.14 0.83
C PRO A 91 -2.38 -20.76 2.33
N ILE A 92 -1.25 -20.30 2.85
CA ILE A 92 -1.13 -19.90 4.26
C ILE A 92 -1.90 -18.60 4.49
N GLU A 93 -1.72 -17.63 3.61
CA GLU A 93 -2.47 -16.36 3.65
C GLU A 93 -3.98 -16.60 3.52
N GLN A 94 -4.38 -17.52 2.64
CA GLN A 94 -5.79 -17.86 2.47
C GLN A 94 -6.39 -18.49 3.74
N GLN A 95 -5.66 -19.39 4.39
CA GLN A 95 -6.11 -19.98 5.67
C GLN A 95 -6.19 -18.93 6.77
N ALA A 96 -5.18 -18.06 6.87
CA ALA A 96 -5.12 -17.04 7.92
C ALA A 96 -6.26 -16.01 7.82
N PHE A 97 -6.59 -15.56 6.62
CA PHE A 97 -7.67 -14.59 6.39
C PHE A 97 -9.05 -15.23 6.25
N GLY A 98 -9.15 -16.54 6.00
CA GLY A 98 -10.41 -17.29 5.99
C GLY A 98 -11.41 -16.88 4.91
N VAL A 99 -10.96 -16.24 3.81
CA VAL A 99 -11.82 -15.75 2.73
C VAL A 99 -11.42 -16.34 1.39
N GLU A 100 -12.38 -16.97 0.73
CA GLU A 100 -12.18 -17.50 -0.61
C GLU A 100 -11.82 -16.41 -1.62
N ARG A 101 -10.92 -16.74 -2.54
CA ARG A 101 -10.40 -15.75 -3.50
C ARG A 101 -11.49 -15.05 -4.33
N THR A 102 -12.53 -15.80 -4.70
CA THR A 102 -13.65 -15.30 -5.52
C THR A 102 -14.52 -14.29 -4.78
N GLU A 103 -14.51 -14.29 -3.45
CA GLU A 103 -15.31 -13.40 -2.61
C GLU A 103 -14.54 -12.13 -2.20
N ARG A 104 -13.21 -12.17 -2.25
CA ARG A 104 -12.34 -11.09 -1.70
C ARG A 104 -12.66 -9.72 -2.28
N ALA A 105 -12.99 -9.65 -3.57
CA ALA A 105 -13.25 -8.39 -4.24
C ALA A 105 -14.53 -7.70 -3.73
N LYS A 106 -15.63 -8.46 -3.58
CA LYS A 106 -16.90 -7.95 -3.05
C LYS A 106 -16.75 -7.55 -1.60
N LEU A 107 -16.10 -8.42 -0.82
CA LEU A 107 -15.86 -8.16 0.59
C LEU A 107 -14.99 -6.91 0.82
N PHE A 108 -13.99 -6.70 -0.02
CA PHE A 108 -13.17 -5.49 0.02
C PHE A 108 -14.00 -4.22 -0.16
N ASP A 109 -14.84 -4.20 -1.19
CA ASP A 109 -15.68 -3.04 -1.52
C ASP A 109 -16.67 -2.73 -0.38
N GLU A 110 -17.30 -3.76 0.19
CA GLU A 110 -18.23 -3.63 1.33
C GLU A 110 -17.51 -3.16 2.61
N MET A 111 -16.37 -3.79 2.94
CA MET A 111 -15.56 -3.40 4.11
C MET A 111 -15.12 -1.95 4.04
N LEU A 112 -14.65 -1.49 2.89
CA LEU A 112 -14.21 -0.11 2.71
C LEU A 112 -15.38 0.88 2.90
N THR A 113 -16.57 0.53 2.42
CA THR A 113 -17.78 1.32 2.66
C THR A 113 -18.07 1.46 4.16
N VAL A 114 -18.09 0.34 4.90
CA VAL A 114 -18.30 0.35 6.35
C VAL A 114 -17.22 1.16 7.08
N MET A 115 -15.95 0.98 6.71
CA MET A 115 -14.85 1.73 7.32
C MET A 115 -14.97 3.24 7.10
N ARG A 116 -15.38 3.66 5.91
CA ARG A 116 -15.61 5.08 5.62
C ARG A 116 -16.72 5.67 6.47
N HIS A 117 -17.82 4.95 6.70
CA HIS A 117 -18.85 5.36 7.67
C HIS A 117 -18.28 5.47 9.09
N CYS A 118 -17.50 4.49 9.53
CA CYS A 118 -16.83 4.55 10.84
C CYS A 118 -15.98 5.80 11.03
N TRP A 119 -15.25 6.22 10.01
CA TRP A 119 -14.32 7.36 10.09
C TRP A 119 -15.00 8.72 10.13
N THR A 120 -16.28 8.82 9.76
CA THR A 120 -17.04 10.07 9.94
C THR A 120 -17.24 10.43 11.42
N GLY A 121 -17.25 9.44 12.31
CA GLY A 121 -17.59 9.60 13.72
C GLY A 121 -19.10 9.79 13.97
N GLU A 122 -19.92 9.68 12.95
CA GLU A 122 -21.38 9.70 13.04
C GLU A 122 -21.92 8.29 13.30
N THR A 123 -23.15 8.21 13.82
CA THR A 123 -23.87 6.95 13.94
C THR A 123 -24.38 6.52 12.57
N PHE A 124 -24.18 5.27 12.22
CA PHE A 124 -24.62 4.72 10.93
C PHE A 124 -25.23 3.33 11.10
N THR A 125 -26.10 2.97 10.16
CA THR A 125 -26.64 1.62 9.95
C THR A 125 -26.17 1.12 8.59
N HIS A 126 -25.77 -0.15 8.50
CA HIS A 126 -25.32 -0.81 7.28
C HIS A 126 -25.92 -2.21 7.22
N HIS A 127 -26.66 -2.51 6.16
CA HIS A 127 -27.18 -3.84 5.84
C HIS A 127 -26.62 -4.25 4.49
N GLY A 128 -25.59 -5.07 4.53
CA GLY A 128 -24.85 -5.54 3.35
C GLY A 128 -24.91 -7.05 3.16
N ASP A 129 -24.14 -7.56 2.22
CA ASP A 129 -24.10 -8.98 1.92
C ASP A 129 -23.39 -9.79 3.02
N ARG A 130 -22.44 -9.20 3.72
CA ARG A 130 -21.58 -9.86 4.72
C ARG A 130 -21.61 -9.20 6.08
N TYR A 131 -21.81 -7.90 6.11
CA TYR A 131 -21.81 -7.12 7.33
C TYR A 131 -23.18 -6.48 7.57
N ASP A 132 -23.63 -6.60 8.80
CA ASP A 132 -24.91 -6.11 9.26
C ASP A 132 -24.72 -5.38 10.59
N TYR A 133 -24.97 -4.08 10.60
CA TYR A 133 -24.72 -3.20 11.73
C TYR A 133 -25.86 -2.21 11.93
N ASP A 134 -26.39 -2.14 13.15
CA ASP A 134 -27.39 -1.17 13.56
C ASP A 134 -26.78 -0.16 14.53
N ASP A 135 -26.97 1.13 14.25
CA ASP A 135 -26.61 2.25 15.13
C ASP A 135 -25.16 2.22 15.64
N VAL A 136 -24.23 1.79 14.80
CA VAL A 136 -22.81 1.75 15.15
C VAL A 136 -22.19 3.15 15.05
N ARG A 137 -21.36 3.47 16.02
CA ARG A 137 -20.53 4.71 16.03
C ARG A 137 -19.11 4.39 16.44
N VAL A 138 -18.14 4.91 15.71
CA VAL A 138 -16.71 4.76 15.98
C VAL A 138 -16.07 6.13 16.28
N LEU A 139 -15.37 6.23 17.40
CA LEU A 139 -14.62 7.42 17.82
C LEU A 139 -13.18 7.04 18.20
N PRO A 140 -12.17 7.90 17.98
CA PRO A 140 -12.28 9.22 17.35
C PRO A 140 -12.61 9.15 15.88
N ALA A 141 -13.17 10.21 15.31
CA ALA A 141 -13.31 10.36 13.86
C ALA A 141 -11.94 10.48 13.19
N ALA A 142 -11.86 10.13 11.91
CA ALA A 142 -10.65 10.24 11.09
C ALA A 142 -11.00 10.79 9.69
N THR A 143 -11.41 12.03 9.63
CA THR A 143 -12.05 12.67 8.49
C THR A 143 -11.19 12.85 7.23
N LYS A 144 -9.88 12.58 7.30
CA LYS A 144 -8.95 12.67 6.18
C LYS A 144 -8.20 11.34 5.94
N MET A 145 -8.92 10.24 5.98
CA MET A 145 -8.35 8.93 5.71
C MET A 145 -8.42 8.64 4.20
N GLU A 146 -7.37 8.98 3.49
CA GLU A 146 -7.23 8.70 2.06
C GLU A 146 -6.75 7.28 1.85
N VAL A 147 -7.55 6.46 1.19
CA VAL A 147 -7.30 5.04 1.00
C VAL A 147 -6.69 4.81 -0.37
N TRP A 148 -5.51 4.22 -0.39
CA TRP A 148 -4.84 3.79 -1.61
C TRP A 148 -5.14 2.33 -1.90
N SER A 149 -5.05 1.95 -3.17
CA SER A 149 -5.13 0.56 -3.59
C SER A 149 -4.13 0.27 -4.70
N GLY A 150 -3.68 -0.98 -4.79
CA GLY A 150 -2.76 -1.43 -5.82
C GLY A 150 -3.48 -2.22 -6.92
N GLY A 151 -2.66 -2.95 -7.69
CA GLY A 151 -3.11 -3.84 -8.76
C GLY A 151 -3.07 -3.20 -10.15
N ILE A 152 -3.02 -4.07 -11.17
CA ILE A 152 -2.92 -3.69 -12.59
C ILE A 152 -3.94 -4.42 -13.46
N ALA A 153 -4.62 -5.43 -12.93
CA ALA A 153 -5.66 -6.13 -13.68
C ALA A 153 -6.83 -5.16 -13.98
N PRO A 154 -7.52 -5.29 -15.12
CA PRO A 154 -8.61 -4.38 -15.49
C PRO A 154 -9.67 -4.22 -14.40
N SER A 155 -10.01 -5.28 -13.68
CA SER A 155 -10.96 -5.24 -12.56
C SER A 155 -10.42 -4.49 -11.34
N GLU A 156 -9.09 -4.50 -11.12
CA GLU A 156 -8.42 -3.76 -10.03
C GLU A 156 -8.35 -2.27 -10.36
N LEU A 157 -7.97 -1.90 -11.58
CA LEU A 157 -7.99 -0.50 -12.05
C LEU A 157 -9.39 0.10 -11.95
N ARG A 158 -10.42 -0.63 -12.38
CA ARG A 158 -11.81 -0.19 -12.23
C ARG A 158 -12.23 -0.06 -10.77
N ARG A 159 -11.73 -0.91 -9.86
CA ARG A 159 -11.96 -0.74 -8.41
C ARG A 159 -11.29 0.52 -7.90
N VAL A 160 -10.03 0.79 -8.27
CA VAL A 160 -9.36 2.03 -7.88
C VAL A 160 -10.20 3.24 -8.25
N GLY A 161 -10.65 3.35 -9.48
CA GLY A 161 -11.52 4.46 -9.92
C GLY A 161 -12.83 4.58 -9.15
N ARG A 162 -13.45 3.43 -8.78
CA ARG A 162 -14.72 3.45 -8.03
C ARG A 162 -14.55 3.82 -6.56
N VAL A 163 -13.50 3.33 -5.87
CA VAL A 163 -13.51 3.37 -4.39
C VAL A 163 -12.21 3.83 -3.74
N ALA A 164 -11.09 3.97 -4.45
CA ALA A 164 -9.84 4.42 -3.86
C ALA A 164 -9.62 5.93 -4.02
N ASP A 165 -8.75 6.49 -3.19
CA ASP A 165 -8.34 7.90 -3.22
C ASP A 165 -6.92 8.06 -3.78
N GLY A 166 -6.23 6.93 -4.03
CA GLY A 166 -4.93 6.87 -4.69
C GLY A 166 -4.63 5.48 -5.26
N TRP A 167 -3.66 5.42 -6.16
CA TRP A 167 -3.21 4.19 -6.81
C TRP A 167 -1.73 3.96 -6.58
N LEU A 168 -1.37 2.76 -6.07
CA LEU A 168 0.01 2.36 -5.76
C LEU A 168 0.28 0.94 -6.32
N PRO A 169 0.49 0.80 -7.64
CA PRO A 169 0.83 -0.48 -8.24
C PRO A 169 2.28 -0.89 -7.95
N SER A 170 2.58 -2.16 -8.19
CA SER A 170 3.93 -2.72 -8.17
C SER A 170 4.18 -3.57 -9.42
N PHE A 171 5.44 -3.71 -9.81
CA PHE A 171 5.84 -4.48 -10.99
C PHE A 171 5.22 -3.98 -12.30
N VAL A 172 5.18 -2.67 -12.47
CA VAL A 172 4.67 -1.98 -13.67
C VAL A 172 5.79 -1.20 -14.34
N THR A 173 5.65 -0.98 -15.65
CA THR A 173 6.47 -0.05 -16.42
C THR A 173 5.84 1.34 -16.41
N PRO A 174 6.56 2.41 -16.79
CA PRO A 174 5.96 3.72 -17.01
C PRO A 174 4.79 3.69 -18.01
N GLY A 175 4.88 2.86 -19.06
CA GLY A 175 3.79 2.67 -20.01
C GLY A 175 2.53 2.06 -19.38
N ASP A 176 2.70 1.07 -18.50
CA ASP A 176 1.58 0.48 -17.74
C ASP A 176 0.96 1.53 -16.80
N ALA A 177 1.79 2.34 -16.16
CA ALA A 177 1.31 3.40 -15.28
C ALA A 177 0.46 4.43 -16.03
N ALA A 178 0.91 4.87 -17.20
CA ALA A 178 0.15 5.76 -18.07
C ALA A 178 -1.18 5.14 -18.50
N ALA A 179 -1.16 3.90 -19.00
CA ALA A 179 -2.37 3.20 -19.45
C ALA A 179 -3.35 2.95 -18.29
N GLY A 180 -2.85 2.52 -17.13
CA GLY A 180 -3.65 2.29 -15.94
C GLY A 180 -4.32 3.56 -15.42
N ARG A 181 -3.60 4.68 -15.44
CA ARG A 181 -4.14 5.99 -15.07
C ARG A 181 -5.34 6.41 -15.93
N VAL A 182 -5.25 6.24 -17.25
CA VAL A 182 -6.36 6.53 -18.15
C VAL A 182 -7.62 5.76 -17.76
N VAL A 183 -7.50 4.45 -17.54
CA VAL A 183 -8.64 3.60 -17.13
C VAL A 183 -9.20 4.05 -15.78
N ILE A 184 -8.35 4.40 -14.82
CA ILE A 184 -8.78 4.86 -13.50
C ILE A 184 -9.55 6.19 -13.62
N GLU A 185 -9.02 7.16 -14.38
CA GLU A 185 -9.64 8.48 -14.56
C GLU A 185 -10.98 8.37 -15.30
N GLU A 186 -11.11 7.49 -16.31
CA GLU A 186 -12.37 7.20 -16.98
C GLU A 186 -13.42 6.66 -16.00
N VAL A 187 -13.06 5.67 -15.17
CA VAL A 187 -13.97 5.12 -14.17
C VAL A 187 -14.30 6.13 -13.07
N CYS A 188 -13.37 6.97 -12.67
CA CYS A 188 -13.66 8.07 -11.77
C CYS A 188 -14.75 8.99 -12.32
N ALA A 189 -14.65 9.34 -13.61
CA ALA A 189 -15.66 10.18 -14.27
C ALA A 189 -17.03 9.49 -14.37
N GLU A 190 -17.07 8.16 -14.61
CA GLU A 190 -18.32 7.36 -14.58
C GLU A 190 -19.05 7.43 -13.21
N HIS A 191 -18.32 7.73 -12.14
CA HIS A 191 -18.81 7.73 -10.76
C HIS A 191 -18.80 9.10 -10.06
N ASP A 192 -18.68 10.19 -10.81
CA ASP A 192 -18.57 11.57 -10.30
C ASP A 192 -17.47 11.73 -9.26
N ARG A 193 -16.34 11.03 -9.46
CA ARG A 193 -15.16 11.06 -8.59
C ARG A 193 -13.95 11.63 -9.31
N ARG A 194 -12.96 11.99 -8.53
CA ARG A 194 -11.62 12.35 -9.00
C ARG A 194 -10.59 11.87 -7.99
N ILE A 195 -9.48 11.33 -8.45
CA ILE A 195 -8.26 11.12 -7.68
C ILE A 195 -7.35 12.33 -7.92
N ASP A 196 -6.77 12.87 -6.86
CA ASP A 196 -5.85 13.99 -6.99
C ASP A 196 -4.63 13.59 -7.82
N HIS A 197 -4.13 14.55 -8.62
CA HIS A 197 -3.05 14.29 -9.60
C HIS A 197 -1.77 13.77 -8.95
N ASP A 198 -1.54 14.09 -7.68
CA ASP A 198 -0.40 13.66 -6.87
C ASP A 198 -0.65 12.36 -6.09
N HIS A 199 -1.81 11.72 -6.29
CA HIS A 199 -2.16 10.43 -5.68
C HIS A 199 -1.97 9.23 -6.62
N PHE A 200 -1.09 9.35 -7.60
CA PHE A 200 -0.64 8.26 -8.46
C PHE A 200 0.81 7.92 -8.10
N GLY A 201 1.00 6.78 -7.45
CA GLY A 201 2.31 6.31 -7.00
C GLY A 201 2.74 5.03 -7.69
N VAL A 202 3.93 4.55 -7.34
CA VAL A 202 4.46 3.26 -7.75
C VAL A 202 5.38 2.69 -6.69
N LEU A 203 5.36 1.36 -6.50
CA LEU A 203 6.37 0.64 -5.75
C LEU A 203 7.41 0.08 -6.72
N VAL A 204 8.66 0.53 -6.56
CA VAL A 204 9.82 0.14 -7.37
C VAL A 204 10.77 -0.70 -6.53
N PRO A 205 10.87 -2.03 -6.75
CA PRO A 205 11.94 -2.81 -6.16
C PRO A 205 13.26 -2.50 -6.88
N TYR A 206 14.38 -2.46 -6.13
CA TYR A 206 15.70 -2.32 -6.72
C TYR A 206 16.73 -3.22 -6.05
N ALA A 207 17.78 -3.60 -6.78
CA ALA A 207 18.83 -4.47 -6.28
C ALA A 207 20.20 -4.02 -6.81
N PHE A 208 21.06 -3.50 -5.94
CA PHE A 208 22.44 -3.26 -6.32
C PHE A 208 23.24 -4.53 -6.19
N GLY A 209 23.18 -5.35 -7.25
CA GLY A 209 23.72 -6.68 -7.31
C GLY A 209 22.79 -7.67 -8.00
N PRO A 210 23.01 -8.97 -7.84
CA PRO A 210 22.18 -10.00 -8.47
C PRO A 210 20.74 -9.95 -7.96
N ILE A 211 19.78 -9.94 -8.88
CA ILE A 211 18.36 -10.06 -8.53
C ILE A 211 18.11 -11.47 -8.00
N PRO A 212 17.47 -11.65 -6.83
CA PRO A 212 17.20 -12.99 -6.29
C PRO A 212 16.37 -13.87 -7.24
N ASP A 213 16.76 -15.12 -7.45
CA ASP A 213 16.10 -16.06 -8.35
C ASP A 213 14.59 -16.20 -8.07
N ARG A 214 14.22 -16.22 -6.80
CA ARG A 214 12.80 -16.28 -6.39
C ARG A 214 12.00 -15.07 -6.89
N LEU A 215 12.63 -13.90 -6.97
CA LEU A 215 11.98 -12.70 -7.50
C LEU A 215 11.88 -12.78 -9.01
N LEU A 216 12.93 -13.23 -9.71
CA LEU A 216 12.88 -13.44 -11.15
C LEU A 216 11.76 -14.41 -11.53
N ALA A 217 11.62 -15.52 -10.81
CA ALA A 217 10.52 -16.47 -11.02
C ALA A 217 9.13 -15.84 -10.77
N LEU A 218 9.02 -14.99 -9.76
CA LEU A 218 7.78 -14.25 -9.46
C LEU A 218 7.44 -13.25 -10.56
N LEU A 219 8.43 -12.49 -11.03
CA LEU A 219 8.29 -11.52 -12.10
C LEU A 219 7.87 -12.18 -13.41
N ALA A 220 8.54 -13.25 -13.82
CA ALA A 220 8.19 -14.02 -15.01
C ALA A 220 6.75 -14.56 -14.96
N LYS A 221 6.28 -14.95 -13.77
CA LYS A 221 4.89 -15.39 -13.56
C LYS A 221 3.87 -14.25 -13.60
N ARG A 222 4.23 -13.09 -13.05
CA ARG A 222 3.32 -11.93 -12.95
C ARG A 222 3.26 -11.10 -14.21
N ARG A 223 4.38 -11.05 -14.95
CA ARG A 223 4.56 -10.23 -16.15
C ARG A 223 5.04 -11.07 -17.34
N PRO A 224 4.24 -12.10 -17.74
CA PRO A 224 4.57 -12.92 -18.90
C PRO A 224 4.49 -12.14 -20.22
N ASP A 225 3.95 -10.94 -20.18
CA ASP A 225 3.83 -10.00 -21.30
C ASP A 225 5.13 -9.24 -21.61
N LEU A 226 6.05 -9.15 -20.63
CA LEU A 226 7.34 -8.48 -20.81
C LEU A 226 8.38 -9.42 -21.41
N ALA A 227 9.14 -8.91 -22.38
CA ALA A 227 10.24 -9.65 -23.00
C ALA A 227 11.36 -9.97 -21.98
N ASP A 228 11.63 -9.02 -21.09
CA ASP A 228 12.58 -9.18 -19.98
C ASP A 228 12.03 -8.53 -18.71
N PRO A 229 11.40 -9.27 -17.81
CA PRO A 229 10.85 -8.71 -16.58
C PRO A 229 11.90 -8.15 -15.60
N ARG A 230 13.22 -8.32 -15.89
CA ARG A 230 14.29 -7.70 -15.08
C ARG A 230 14.30 -6.18 -15.22
N GLU A 231 13.76 -5.62 -16.31
CA GLU A 231 13.61 -4.19 -16.51
C GLU A 231 12.80 -3.48 -15.40
N LEU A 232 12.00 -4.24 -14.64
CA LEU A 232 11.24 -3.73 -13.49
C LEU A 232 12.08 -3.60 -12.21
N VAL A 233 13.36 -4.05 -12.23
CA VAL A 233 14.23 -4.06 -11.06
C VAL A 233 15.55 -3.40 -11.44
N PRO A 234 15.68 -2.07 -11.27
CA PRO A 234 16.94 -1.37 -11.49
C PRO A 234 18.08 -1.97 -10.66
N THR A 235 19.26 -2.05 -11.25
CA THR A 235 20.44 -2.67 -10.62
C THR A 235 21.59 -1.67 -10.38
N SER A 236 21.39 -0.41 -10.73
CA SER A 236 22.29 0.71 -10.46
C SER A 236 21.50 1.98 -10.12
N TRP A 237 22.18 2.98 -9.59
CA TRP A 237 21.58 4.30 -9.33
C TRP A 237 21.11 4.98 -10.62
N ASP A 238 21.85 4.84 -11.70
CA ASP A 238 21.47 5.42 -13.00
C ASP A 238 20.19 4.75 -13.52
N ASP A 239 20.11 3.41 -13.49
CA ASP A 239 18.90 2.68 -13.90
C ASP A 239 17.68 3.07 -13.04
N LEU A 240 17.86 3.20 -11.71
CA LEU A 240 16.78 3.62 -10.81
C LEU A 240 16.34 5.04 -11.11
N THR A 241 17.28 5.95 -11.33
CA THR A 241 17.01 7.34 -11.67
C THR A 241 16.25 7.45 -12.99
N ASP A 242 16.67 6.72 -14.01
CA ASP A 242 16.03 6.74 -15.33
C ASP A 242 14.62 6.13 -15.27
N LEU A 243 14.44 5.05 -14.51
CA LEU A 243 13.12 4.47 -14.30
C LEU A 243 12.17 5.45 -13.57
N ILE A 244 12.65 6.11 -12.50
CA ILE A 244 11.87 7.12 -11.77
C ILE A 244 11.51 8.29 -12.69
N ARG A 245 12.44 8.79 -13.49
CA ARG A 245 12.15 9.84 -14.49
C ARG A 245 11.07 9.42 -15.48
N GLY A 246 11.16 8.20 -16.00
CA GLY A 246 10.13 7.66 -16.89
C GLY A 246 8.73 7.63 -16.23
N PHE A 247 8.64 7.34 -14.93
CA PHE A 247 7.38 7.44 -14.19
C PHE A 247 6.92 8.88 -13.98
N ILE A 248 7.83 9.80 -13.68
CA ILE A 248 7.50 11.24 -13.55
C ILE A 248 6.93 11.78 -14.87
N ASP A 249 7.51 11.43 -16.00
CA ASP A 249 7.09 11.88 -17.34
C ASP A 249 5.64 11.45 -17.67
N VAL A 250 5.15 10.35 -17.06
CA VAL A 250 3.76 9.88 -17.20
C VAL A 250 2.85 10.31 -16.04
N GLY A 251 3.34 11.20 -15.17
CA GLY A 251 2.54 11.81 -14.11
C GLY A 251 2.48 11.05 -12.79
N THR A 252 3.39 10.10 -12.55
CA THR A 252 3.55 9.48 -11.22
C THR A 252 4.26 10.46 -10.29
N SER A 253 3.80 10.59 -9.06
CA SER A 253 4.29 11.60 -8.10
C SER A 253 4.76 11.02 -6.77
N LYS A 254 4.46 9.75 -6.49
CA LYS A 254 4.85 9.07 -5.25
C LYS A 254 5.64 7.80 -5.55
N PHE A 255 6.79 7.65 -4.89
CA PHE A 255 7.70 6.54 -5.12
C PHE A 255 7.95 5.80 -3.82
N VAL A 256 7.56 4.54 -3.77
CA VAL A 256 7.94 3.61 -2.71
C VAL A 256 9.09 2.78 -3.25
N VAL A 257 10.31 3.10 -2.86
CA VAL A 257 11.49 2.35 -3.30
C VAL A 257 11.76 1.22 -2.31
N LEU A 258 11.87 -0.01 -2.83
CA LEU A 258 12.05 -1.21 -2.02
C LEU A 258 13.43 -1.82 -2.26
N PRO A 259 14.40 -1.63 -1.34
CA PRO A 259 15.67 -2.33 -1.44
C PRO A 259 15.46 -3.83 -1.24
N LEU A 260 16.02 -4.64 -2.15
CA LEU A 260 15.94 -6.12 -2.08
C LEU A 260 17.02 -6.73 -1.19
N ALA A 261 18.02 -5.95 -0.81
CA ALA A 261 18.99 -6.25 0.23
C ALA A 261 18.86 -5.19 1.33
N GLU A 262 18.88 -5.62 2.60
CA GLU A 262 18.91 -4.68 3.71
C GLU A 262 20.28 -3.98 3.72
N PRO A 263 20.33 -2.64 3.87
CA PRO A 263 21.58 -1.94 4.14
C PRO A 263 22.27 -2.49 5.38
N ALA A 264 23.59 -2.52 5.35
CA ALA A 264 24.39 -3.16 6.41
C ALA A 264 24.21 -2.49 7.79
N ASP A 265 24.00 -1.18 7.78
CA ASP A 265 23.81 -0.35 8.98
C ASP A 265 23.04 0.94 8.66
N ALA A 266 22.88 1.81 9.66
CA ALA A 266 22.18 3.06 9.52
C ALA A 266 22.88 4.05 8.56
N ASP A 267 24.21 4.02 8.51
CA ASP A 267 24.99 4.93 7.66
C ASP A 267 24.83 4.55 6.17
N ALA A 268 24.67 3.27 5.87
CA ALA A 268 24.41 2.79 4.52
C ALA A 268 23.07 3.31 3.94
N TRP A 269 22.11 3.73 4.77
CA TRP A 269 20.89 4.38 4.31
C TRP A 269 21.12 5.76 3.69
N VAL A 270 22.23 6.43 4.05
CA VAL A 270 22.59 7.74 3.46
C VAL A 270 22.79 7.64 1.95
N GLU A 271 23.32 6.49 1.48
CA GLU A 271 23.52 6.24 0.05
C GLU A 271 22.20 6.10 -0.73
N HIS A 272 21.09 5.92 -0.02
CA HIS A 272 19.75 5.76 -0.61
C HIS A 272 18.92 7.07 -0.66
N LEU A 273 19.49 8.17 -0.18
CA LEU A 273 18.92 9.52 -0.29
C LEU A 273 19.41 10.22 -1.56
#